data_323f61eadb49a58bfb518b4e989045e1
#
_entry.id   323f61eadb49a58bfb518b4e989045e1
#
_cell.length_a   1.000
_cell.length_b   1.000
_cell.length_c   1.000
_cell.angle_alpha   90.00
_cell.angle_beta   90.00
_cell.angle_gamma   90.00
#
_symmetry.space_group_name_H-M   'P 1'
#
loop_
_entity.id
_entity.type
_entity.pdbx_description
1 polymer ?
#
loop_
_entity_poly.entity_id
_entity_poly.type
_entity_poly.pdbx_seq_one_letter_code
_entity_poly.pdbx_strand_id
1 'polypeptide(L)' 'MITLQEAISIAKKWNDKFNAYQEYKDAYQFYVDDGATHDGGGYSCVIEKESGKLLRWEKYFMDLEREIVQVGEPIRI' A
#
# COMPACT_ATOMS: atom_id res chain seq x y z
N MET A 1 -4.88 -14.78 -5.77
CA MET A 1 -5.13 -13.38 -5.36
C MET A 1 -5.39 -13.31 -3.87
N ILE A 2 -4.77 -12.38 -3.17
CA ILE A 2 -4.96 -12.22 -1.74
C ILE A 2 -6.17 -11.33 -1.44
N THR A 3 -6.72 -11.46 -0.23
CA THR A 3 -7.79 -10.59 0.24
C THR A 3 -7.21 -9.32 0.85
N LEU A 4 -8.06 -8.31 1.06
CA LEU A 4 -7.66 -7.10 1.77
C LEU A 4 -7.15 -7.42 3.18
N GLN A 5 -7.80 -8.34 3.89
CA GLN A 5 -7.37 -8.72 5.24
C GLN A 5 -5.98 -9.35 5.23
N GLU A 6 -5.70 -10.18 4.25
CA GLU A 6 -4.36 -10.75 4.10
C GLU A 6 -3.33 -9.67 3.80
N ALA A 7 -3.67 -8.71 2.95
CA ALA A 7 -2.78 -7.59 2.64
C ALA A 7 -2.48 -6.74 3.89
N ILE A 8 -3.51 -6.45 4.69
CA ILE A 8 -3.34 -5.72 5.95
C ILE A 8 -2.40 -6.48 6.88
N SER A 9 -2.58 -7.78 6.99
CA SER A 9 -1.75 -8.62 7.84
C SER A 9 -0.28 -8.59 7.41
N ILE A 10 -0.03 -8.71 6.13
CA ILE A 10 1.33 -8.65 5.58
C ILE A 10 1.97 -7.28 5.85
N ALA A 11 1.22 -6.22 5.59
CA ALA A 11 1.73 -4.86 5.78
C ALA A 11 2.05 -4.59 7.25
N LYS A 12 1.19 -4.99 8.16
CA LYS A 12 1.39 -4.75 9.60
C LYS A 12 2.52 -5.57 10.20
N LYS A 13 2.87 -6.68 9.62
CA LYS A 13 4.08 -7.41 10.00
C LYS A 13 5.34 -6.61 9.69
N TRP A 14 5.30 -5.83 8.63
CA TRP A 14 6.41 -4.99 8.24
C TRP A 14 6.45 -3.70 9.04
N ASN A 15 5.28 -3.09 9.28
CA ASN A 15 5.16 -1.88 10.10
C ASN A 15 3.75 -1.84 10.69
N ASP A 16 3.64 -2.09 11.99
CA ASP A 16 2.36 -2.14 12.68
C ASP A 16 1.69 -0.77 12.85
N LYS A 17 2.37 0.29 12.49
CA LYS A 17 1.83 1.65 12.59
C LYS A 17 0.99 2.06 11.39
N PHE A 18 0.95 1.25 10.34
CA PHE A 18 0.09 1.54 9.19
C PHE A 18 -1.36 1.63 9.63
N ASN A 19 -2.01 2.75 9.30
CA ASN A 19 -3.39 3.01 9.70
C ASN A 19 -4.29 3.44 8.55
N ALA A 20 -3.78 3.40 7.33
CA ALA A 20 -4.55 3.77 6.15
C ALA A 20 -4.03 3.03 4.92
N TYR A 21 -4.88 2.92 3.93
CA TYR A 21 -4.46 2.34 2.66
C TYR A 21 -5.18 3.00 1.49
N GLN A 22 -4.56 2.91 0.33
CA GLN A 22 -5.14 3.27 -0.96
C GLN A 22 -5.15 2.03 -1.83
N GLU A 23 -6.32 1.68 -2.35
CA GLU A 23 -6.43 0.56 -3.27
C GLU A 23 -6.06 0.97 -4.69
N TYR A 24 -5.35 0.11 -5.38
CA TYR A 24 -5.09 0.22 -6.81
C TYR A 24 -5.61 -1.03 -7.50
N LYS A 25 -5.71 -0.98 -8.81
CA LYS A 25 -6.24 -2.09 -9.60
C LYS A 25 -5.54 -3.41 -9.30
N ASP A 26 -4.22 -3.38 -9.10
CA ASP A 26 -3.39 -4.58 -8.91
C ASP A 26 -2.69 -4.64 -7.57
N ALA A 27 -2.93 -3.67 -6.67
CA ALA A 27 -2.21 -3.62 -5.40
C ALA A 27 -2.92 -2.76 -4.36
N TYR A 28 -2.41 -2.83 -3.12
CA TYR A 28 -2.80 -1.93 -2.04
C TYR A 28 -1.55 -1.21 -1.55
N GLN A 29 -1.64 0.11 -1.37
CA GLN A 29 -0.58 0.88 -0.74
C GLN A 29 -0.97 1.16 0.72
N PHE A 30 -0.12 0.78 1.66
CA PHE A 30 -0.33 1.05 3.08
C PHE A 30 0.61 2.15 3.54
N TYR A 31 0.11 3.04 4.39
CA TYR A 31 0.88 4.16 4.88
C TYR A 31 0.40 4.60 6.26
N VAL A 32 1.17 5.50 6.87
CA VAL A 32 0.81 6.08 8.17
C VAL A 32 0.20 7.46 7.90
N ASP A 33 -1.04 7.61 8.31
CA ASP A 33 -1.74 8.89 8.25
C ASP A 33 -1.87 9.41 9.67
N ASP A 34 -1.04 10.37 10.04
CA ASP A 34 -1.06 10.98 11.37
C ASP A 34 -1.74 12.35 11.38
N GLY A 35 -2.25 12.77 10.24
CA GLY A 35 -2.98 14.04 10.09
C GLY A 35 -2.12 15.28 10.06
N ALA A 36 -0.83 15.18 10.30
CA ALA A 36 0.03 16.35 10.45
C ALA A 36 0.99 16.56 9.28
N THR A 37 1.67 15.55 8.84
CA THR A 37 2.60 15.65 7.73
C THR A 37 2.66 14.35 6.96
N HIS A 38 2.81 14.48 5.66
CA HIS A 38 2.93 13.33 4.77
C HIS A 38 4.34 13.23 4.24
N ASP A 39 5.28 12.96 5.12
CA ASP A 39 6.58 12.53 4.69
C ASP A 39 6.58 11.03 4.46
N GLY A 40 5.53 10.55 3.81
CA GLY A 40 5.25 9.14 3.72
C GLY A 40 6.26 8.32 2.93
N GLY A 41 7.25 8.95 2.32
CA GLY A 41 8.16 8.24 1.43
C GLY A 41 8.87 7.06 2.04
N GLY A 42 9.31 7.16 3.29
CA GLY A 42 10.05 6.08 3.93
C GLY A 42 9.19 5.05 4.64
N TYR A 43 7.90 5.29 4.76
CA TYR A 43 7.04 4.49 5.62
C TYR A 43 5.85 3.88 4.91
N SER A 44 5.82 3.88 3.59
CA SER A 44 4.76 3.22 2.86
C SER A 44 5.26 1.96 2.20
N CYS A 45 4.35 1.00 2.02
CA CYS A 45 4.63 -0.20 1.27
C CYS A 45 3.45 -0.52 0.36
N VAL A 46 3.71 -1.35 -0.63
CA VAL A 46 2.70 -1.79 -1.58
C VAL A 46 2.64 -3.32 -1.54
N ILE A 47 1.44 -3.86 -1.45
CA ILE A 47 1.21 -5.30 -1.47
C ILE A 47 0.52 -5.66 -2.77
N GLU A 48 1.15 -6.48 -3.58
CA GLU A 48 0.55 -6.94 -4.83
C GLU A 48 -0.63 -7.86 -4.56
N LYS A 49 -1.75 -7.60 -5.21
CA LYS A 49 -2.97 -8.41 -5.03
C LYS A 49 -2.79 -9.84 -5.51
N GLU A 50 -2.09 -10.01 -6.60
CA GLU A 50 -1.95 -11.34 -7.23
C GLU A 50 -1.07 -12.28 -6.41
N SER A 51 0.06 -11.78 -5.94
CA SER A 51 1.08 -12.61 -5.27
C SER A 51 1.15 -12.41 -3.77
N GLY A 52 0.61 -11.31 -3.25
CA GLY A 52 0.80 -10.93 -1.85
C GLY A 52 2.20 -10.41 -1.55
N LYS A 53 2.98 -10.14 -2.58
CA LYS A 53 4.36 -9.70 -2.41
C LYS A 53 4.42 -8.26 -1.93
N LEU A 54 5.26 -8.01 -0.93
CA LEU A 54 5.50 -6.66 -0.44
C LEU A 54 6.56 -5.97 -1.29
N LEU A 55 6.23 -4.78 -1.77
CA LEU A 55 7.13 -3.93 -2.53
C LEU A 55 7.30 -2.60 -1.81
N ARG A 56 8.45 -1.98 -1.95
CA ARG A 56 8.60 -0.59 -1.53
C ARG A 56 7.86 0.30 -2.52
N TRP A 57 7.39 1.46 -2.04
CA TRP A 57 6.59 2.35 -2.89
C TRP A 57 7.34 2.77 -4.16
N GLU A 58 8.65 2.98 -4.06
CA GLU A 58 9.44 3.38 -5.23
C GLU A 58 9.39 2.32 -6.33
N LYS A 59 9.47 1.06 -5.92
CA LYS A 59 9.46 -0.04 -6.87
C LYS A 59 8.14 -0.14 -7.62
N TYR A 60 7.05 0.20 -6.96
CA TYR A 60 5.73 0.17 -7.56
C TYR A 60 5.48 1.40 -8.43
N PHE A 61 5.68 2.60 -7.88
CA PHE A 61 5.28 3.84 -8.54
C PHE A 61 6.26 4.33 -9.59
N MET A 62 7.51 3.92 -9.53
CA MET A 62 8.53 4.31 -10.50
C MET A 62 8.72 3.29 -11.61
N ASP A 63 7.90 2.27 -11.68
CA ASP A 63 7.90 1.30 -12.77
C ASP A 63 7.13 1.90 -13.94
N LEU A 64 7.86 2.36 -14.96
CA LEU A 64 7.28 3.05 -16.12
C LEU A 64 6.41 2.14 -16.98
N GLU A 65 6.56 0.84 -16.85
CA GLU A 65 5.76 -0.12 -17.62
C GLU A 65 4.46 -0.49 -16.92
N ARG A 66 4.32 -0.09 -15.66
CA ARG A 66 3.14 -0.43 -14.87
C ARG A 66 2.04 0.61 -15.05
N GLU A 67 0.85 0.15 -15.32
CA GLU A 67 -0.32 1.00 -15.32
C GLU A 67 -0.85 1.13 -13.90
N ILE A 68 -0.81 2.34 -13.35
CA ILE A 68 -1.26 2.60 -11.98
C ILE A 68 -2.66 3.19 -12.03
N VAL A 69 -3.63 2.40 -11.60
CA VAL A 69 -5.05 2.79 -11.61
C VAL A 69 -5.56 2.80 -10.18
N GLN A 70 -5.90 3.97 -9.68
CA GLN A 70 -6.45 4.16 -8.35
C GLN A 70 -7.91 3.70 -8.31
N VAL A 71 -8.27 2.96 -7.27
CA VAL A 71 -9.63 2.47 -7.06
C VAL A 71 -10.17 3.10 -5.78
N GLY A 72 -11.13 4.02 -5.94
CA GLY A 72 -11.74 4.70 -4.80
C GLY A 72 -10.79 5.66 -4.11
N GLU A 73 -11.17 6.07 -2.91
CA GLU A 73 -10.40 7.00 -2.09
C GLU A 73 -9.64 6.28 -0.99
N PRO A 74 -8.62 6.92 -0.38
CA PRO A 74 -7.92 6.33 0.77
C PRO A 74 -8.88 6.02 1.91
N ILE A 75 -8.62 4.90 2.58
CA ILE A 75 -9.46 4.41 3.67
C ILE A 75 -8.59 4.19 4.90
N ARG A 76 -9.10 4.59 6.06
CA ARG A 76 -8.45 4.29 7.33
C ARG A 76 -8.82 2.89 7.80
N ILE A 77 -7.84 2.24 8.42
CA ILE A 77 -8.03 0.92 9.03
C ILE A 77 -7.85 0.95 10.52
#